data_4e6cd1cc7577de4766ee9f11c49537f6
#
_entry.id   4e6cd1cc7577de4766ee9f11c49537f6
#
_cell.length_a   1.000
_cell.length_b   1.000
_cell.length_c   1.000
_cell.angle_alpha   90.00
_cell.angle_beta   90.00
_cell.angle_gamma   90.00
#
_symmetry.space_group_name_H-M   'P 1'
#
loop_
_entity.id
_entity.type
_entity.pdbx_description
1 polymer ?
#
loop_
_entity_poly.entity_id
_entity_poly.type
_entity_poly.pdbx_seq_one_letter_code
_entity_poly.pdbx_strand_id
1 'polypeptide(L)'
;MTDTAAPLRILYVDDDEMALTLTQLQLLKEGIYTETTTDALEAVSILSTQPIDLILLDSVMPTIDGVEFLHLMRSLNLPHPVVFFSGYGVEELRKASSAFRVMGFLNKQHDRFTLPAQLRELHQKATALDGDVAPANLSLSPPNSLGAPRAAS
;
A
#
# COMPACT_ATOMS: atom_id res chain seq x y z
N MET A 1 -6.85 -17.33 -20.55
CA MET A 1 -6.39 -17.85 -19.68
C MET A 1 -7.06 -17.70 -18.58
N THR A 2 -7.23 -18.36 -18.04
CA THR A 2 -7.76 -18.17 -17.01
C THR A 2 -6.91 -17.87 -16.03
N ASP A 3 -6.83 -16.76 -15.68
CA ASP A 3 -6.10 -16.33 -14.59
C ASP A 3 -6.84 -16.68 -13.38
N THR A 4 -6.32 -17.53 -12.61
CA THR A 4 -6.96 -17.95 -11.39
C THR A 4 -6.51 -17.11 -10.21
N ALA A 5 -5.64 -16.14 -10.43
CA ALA A 5 -5.18 -15.31 -9.31
C ALA A 5 -6.31 -14.41 -8.83
N ALA A 6 -6.34 -14.15 -7.55
CA ALA A 6 -7.30 -13.22 -6.99
C ALA A 6 -7.03 -11.81 -7.54
N PRO A 7 -8.04 -10.97 -7.65
CA PRO A 7 -7.84 -9.62 -8.13
C PRO A 7 -6.95 -8.83 -7.17
N LEU A 8 -6.22 -7.88 -7.71
CA LEU A 8 -5.42 -6.96 -6.92
C LEU A 8 -6.35 -6.14 -6.04
N ARG A 9 -6.02 -6.04 -4.76
CA ARG A 9 -6.85 -5.32 -3.80
C ARG A 9 -6.04 -4.17 -3.23
N ILE A 10 -6.55 -2.97 -3.44
CA ILE A 10 -5.87 -1.72 -3.05
C ILE A 10 -6.67 -1.04 -1.95
N LEU A 11 -5.97 -0.44 -0.98
CA LEU A 11 -6.59 0.52 -0.08
C LEU A 11 -6.12 1.90 -0.48
N TYR A 12 -7.03 2.79 -0.81
CA TYR A 12 -6.71 4.16 -1.17
C TYR A 12 -7.13 5.10 -0.04
N VAL A 13 -6.17 5.81 0.52
CA VAL A 13 -6.36 6.74 1.64
C VAL A 13 -6.10 8.16 1.16
N ASP A 14 -7.11 9.02 1.23
CA ASP A 14 -7.01 10.39 0.72
C ASP A 14 -8.15 11.19 1.36
N ASP A 15 -7.92 12.41 1.76
CA ASP A 15 -8.96 13.21 2.39
C ASP A 15 -9.96 13.80 1.39
N ASP A 16 -9.68 13.68 0.09
CA ASP A 16 -10.57 14.19 -0.95
C ASP A 16 -11.52 13.09 -1.40
N GLU A 17 -12.77 13.17 -0.98
CA GLU A 17 -13.75 12.13 -1.27
C GLU A 17 -14.02 11.97 -2.76
N MET A 18 -13.94 13.06 -3.52
CA MET A 18 -14.13 12.97 -4.96
C MET A 18 -12.98 12.21 -5.60
N ALA A 19 -11.76 12.46 -5.16
CA ALA A 19 -10.60 11.73 -5.66
C ALA A 19 -10.75 10.23 -5.36
N LEU A 20 -11.22 9.90 -4.17
CA LEU A 20 -11.46 8.50 -3.80
C LEU A 20 -12.47 7.85 -4.75
N THR A 21 -13.59 8.51 -4.99
CA THR A 21 -14.65 7.95 -5.82
C THR A 21 -14.20 7.76 -7.26
N LEU A 22 -13.60 8.78 -7.85
CA LEU A 22 -13.17 8.73 -9.24
C LEU A 22 -12.11 7.66 -9.46
N THR A 23 -11.16 7.59 -8.55
CA THR A 23 -10.08 6.62 -8.66
C THR A 23 -10.59 5.19 -8.45
N GLN A 24 -11.51 5.01 -7.50
CA GLN A 24 -12.11 3.70 -7.26
C GLN A 24 -12.83 3.20 -8.52
N LEU A 25 -13.60 4.08 -9.18
CA LEU A 25 -14.28 3.72 -10.41
C LEU A 25 -13.31 3.40 -11.54
N GLN A 26 -12.25 4.19 -11.65
CA GLN A 26 -11.23 3.97 -12.66
C GLN A 26 -10.58 2.59 -12.48
N LEU A 27 -10.21 2.26 -11.24
CA LEU A 27 -9.53 1.01 -10.96
C LEU A 27 -10.47 -0.18 -11.11
N LEU A 28 -11.72 -0.02 -10.75
CA LEU A 28 -12.69 -1.08 -10.89
C LEU A 28 -12.87 -1.50 -12.35
N LYS A 29 -12.84 -0.54 -13.26
CA LYS A 29 -12.95 -0.84 -14.69
C LYS A 29 -11.81 -1.72 -15.18
N GLU A 30 -10.67 -1.67 -14.49
CA GLU A 30 -9.49 -2.45 -14.84
C GLU A 30 -9.37 -3.72 -14.00
N GLY A 31 -10.41 -4.06 -13.27
CA GLY A 31 -10.40 -5.28 -12.47
C GLY A 31 -9.64 -5.17 -11.16
N ILE A 32 -9.36 -3.96 -10.69
CA ILE A 32 -8.67 -3.73 -9.43
C ILE A 32 -9.70 -3.36 -8.38
N TYR A 33 -9.74 -4.14 -7.30
CA TYR A 33 -10.70 -3.91 -6.23
C TYR A 33 -10.11 -2.88 -5.26
N THR A 34 -10.86 -1.83 -4.98
CA THR A 34 -10.34 -0.71 -4.18
C THR A 34 -11.25 -0.38 -3.00
N GLU A 35 -10.68 -0.45 -1.80
CA GLU A 35 -11.32 0.07 -0.61
C GLU A 35 -10.85 1.51 -0.47
N THR A 36 -11.70 2.39 -0.01
CA THR A 36 -11.35 3.81 0.12
C THR A 36 -11.67 4.32 1.52
N THR A 37 -10.88 5.25 2.01
CA THR A 37 -11.19 5.91 3.28
C THR A 37 -10.53 7.28 3.33
N THR A 38 -11.15 8.21 4.05
CA THR A 38 -10.55 9.51 4.31
C THR A 38 -9.89 9.54 5.70
N ASP A 39 -10.00 8.45 6.47
CA ASP A 39 -9.61 8.46 7.87
C ASP A 39 -8.50 7.45 8.12
N ALA A 40 -7.41 7.91 8.72
CA ALA A 40 -6.26 7.07 9.01
C ALA A 40 -6.58 5.93 9.97
N LEU A 41 -7.45 6.16 10.94
CA LEU A 41 -7.82 5.10 11.88
C LEU A 41 -8.67 4.03 11.21
N GLU A 42 -9.56 4.45 10.33
CA GLU A 42 -10.33 3.50 9.55
C GLU A 42 -9.42 2.70 8.63
N ALA A 43 -8.40 3.37 8.06
CA ALA A 43 -7.42 2.68 7.21
C ALA A 43 -6.71 1.57 7.98
N VAL A 44 -6.31 1.83 9.22
CA VAL A 44 -5.67 0.82 10.07
C VAL A 44 -6.62 -0.36 10.30
N SER A 45 -7.89 -0.07 10.55
CA SER A 45 -8.89 -1.12 10.75
C SER A 45 -9.04 -1.99 9.51
N ILE A 46 -9.09 -1.36 8.33
CA ILE A 46 -9.19 -2.09 7.08
C ILE A 46 -7.95 -2.97 6.88
N LEU A 47 -6.76 -2.41 7.11
CA LEU A 47 -5.51 -3.17 6.93
C LEU A 47 -5.42 -4.36 7.89
N SER A 48 -6.03 -4.23 9.06
CA SER A 48 -5.98 -5.28 10.07
C SER A 48 -7.00 -6.38 9.86
N THR A 49 -8.06 -6.11 9.08
CA THR A 49 -9.17 -7.04 8.97
C THR A 49 -9.45 -7.54 7.56
N GLN A 50 -8.90 -6.90 6.55
CA GLN A 50 -9.18 -7.27 5.16
C GLN A 50 -7.90 -7.54 4.39
N PRO A 51 -7.94 -8.39 3.35
CA PRO A 51 -6.75 -8.65 2.54
C PRO A 51 -6.50 -7.48 1.61
N ILE A 52 -5.45 -6.74 1.88
CA ILE A 52 -5.02 -5.61 1.06
C ILE A 52 -3.62 -5.91 0.55
N ASP A 53 -3.42 -5.76 -0.75
CA ASP A 53 -2.13 -6.06 -1.38
C ASP A 53 -1.22 -4.84 -1.46
N LEU A 54 -1.80 -3.65 -1.54
CA LEU A 54 -1.03 -2.44 -1.79
C LEU A 54 -1.83 -1.24 -1.28
N ILE A 55 -1.15 -0.26 -0.71
CA ILE A 55 -1.80 0.96 -0.24
C ILE A 55 -1.45 2.10 -1.19
N LEU A 56 -2.46 2.81 -1.65
CA LEU A 56 -2.30 4.04 -2.41
C LEU A 56 -2.58 5.17 -1.43
N LEU A 57 -1.59 6.03 -1.19
CA LEU A 57 -1.64 6.96 -0.07
C LEU A 57 -1.37 8.40 -0.52
N ASP A 58 -2.27 9.28 -0.15
CA ASP A 58 -2.06 10.71 -0.35
C ASP A 58 -1.02 11.20 0.65
N SER A 59 -0.15 12.09 0.23
CA SER A 59 0.92 12.58 1.10
C SER A 59 0.46 13.68 2.05
N VAL A 60 -0.60 14.40 1.70
CA VAL A 60 -1.05 15.53 2.50
C VAL A 60 -2.50 15.34 2.93
N MET A 61 -2.72 15.17 4.20
CA MET A 61 -4.06 15.00 4.78
C MET A 61 -4.14 15.84 6.06
N PRO A 62 -5.31 16.34 6.42
CA PRO A 62 -5.42 17.32 7.53
C PRO A 62 -5.01 16.81 8.90
N THR A 63 -5.37 15.58 9.23
CA THR A 63 -5.16 15.06 10.58
C THR A 63 -3.80 14.42 10.76
N ILE A 64 -3.38 13.68 9.74
CA ILE A 64 -2.10 12.96 9.80
C ILE A 64 -1.60 12.90 8.36
N ASP A 65 -0.36 13.27 8.12
CA ASP A 65 0.15 13.21 6.75
C ASP A 65 0.62 11.79 6.40
N GLY A 66 1.00 11.62 5.14
CA GLY A 66 1.35 10.28 4.66
C GLY A 66 2.56 9.68 5.35
N VAL A 67 3.58 10.48 5.68
CA VAL A 67 4.76 9.97 6.36
C VAL A 67 4.42 9.57 7.79
N GLU A 68 3.59 10.37 8.46
CA GLU A 68 3.11 10.01 9.79
C GLU A 68 2.33 8.70 9.77
N PHE A 69 1.55 8.49 8.69
CA PHE A 69 0.81 7.25 8.53
C PHE A 69 1.77 6.05 8.38
N LEU A 70 2.89 6.24 7.67
CA LEU A 70 3.91 5.19 7.57
C LEU A 70 4.49 4.83 8.93
N HIS A 71 4.74 5.83 9.77
CA HIS A 71 5.22 5.58 11.13
C HIS A 71 4.19 4.79 11.94
N LEU A 72 2.92 5.15 11.79
CA LEU A 72 1.84 4.44 12.48
C LEU A 72 1.77 2.98 12.03
N MET A 73 1.83 2.74 10.73
CA MET A 73 1.83 1.38 10.21
C MET A 73 2.97 0.57 10.78
N ARG A 74 4.16 1.15 10.83
CA ARG A 74 5.33 0.45 11.35
C ARG A 74 5.14 0.10 12.83
N SER A 75 4.62 1.04 13.61
CA SER A 75 4.42 0.80 15.03
C SER A 75 3.39 -0.30 15.29
N LEU A 76 2.51 -0.54 14.33
CA LEU A 76 1.47 -1.56 14.44
C LEU A 76 1.85 -2.85 13.70
N ASN A 77 3.07 -2.92 13.18
CA ASN A 77 3.57 -4.08 12.45
C ASN A 77 2.72 -4.43 11.22
N LEU A 78 2.24 -3.40 10.52
CA LEU A 78 1.51 -3.57 9.27
C LEU A 78 2.51 -3.49 8.11
N PRO A 79 2.77 -4.59 7.41
CA PRO A 79 3.87 -4.67 6.44
C PRO A 79 3.53 -4.32 5.00
N HIS A 80 2.37 -3.78 4.76
CA HIS A 80 1.87 -3.58 3.40
C HIS A 80 2.74 -2.61 2.61
N PRO A 81 3.01 -2.89 1.34
CA PRO A 81 3.75 -1.93 0.50
C PRO A 81 2.89 -0.72 0.18
N VAL A 82 3.51 0.44 0.08
CA VAL A 82 2.83 1.71 -0.11
C VAL A 82 3.28 2.37 -1.40
N VAL A 83 2.34 2.97 -2.12
CA VAL A 83 2.62 3.82 -3.27
C VAL A 83 2.02 5.18 -2.93
N PHE A 84 2.83 6.22 -2.99
CA PHE A 84 2.30 7.57 -2.78
C PHE A 84 1.65 8.09 -4.06
N PHE A 85 0.52 8.75 -3.91
CA PHE A 85 -0.22 9.35 -5.02
C PHE A 85 -0.47 10.80 -4.64
N SER A 86 0.39 11.71 -5.13
CA SER A 86 0.44 13.08 -4.63
C SER A 86 0.42 14.09 -5.75
N GLY A 87 -0.05 15.28 -5.47
CA GLY A 87 -0.06 16.37 -6.46
C GLY A 87 1.28 17.06 -6.61
N TYR A 88 2.15 16.97 -5.62
CA TYR A 88 3.44 17.67 -5.66
C TYR A 88 4.32 17.18 -4.51
N GLY A 89 5.54 17.73 -4.44
CA GLY A 89 6.42 17.46 -3.30
C GLY A 89 7.09 16.09 -3.31
N VAL A 90 7.28 15.48 -4.48
CA VAL A 90 7.80 14.12 -4.57
C VAL A 90 9.20 13.98 -3.99
N GLU A 91 10.08 14.96 -4.21
CA GLU A 91 11.46 14.84 -3.73
C GLU A 91 11.55 14.86 -2.20
N GLU A 92 10.84 15.79 -1.57
CA GLU A 92 10.83 15.85 -0.13
C GLU A 92 10.20 14.59 0.45
N LEU A 93 9.14 14.10 -0.19
CA LEU A 93 8.44 12.92 0.24
C LEU A 93 9.34 11.69 0.12
N ARG A 94 10.09 11.59 -0.96
CA ARG A 94 11.02 10.49 -1.18
C ARG A 94 12.07 10.43 -0.06
N LYS A 95 12.61 11.59 0.30
CA LYS A 95 13.59 11.66 1.38
C LYS A 95 12.98 11.30 2.73
N ALA A 96 11.80 11.86 3.02
CA ALA A 96 11.16 11.63 4.31
C ALA A 96 10.71 10.19 4.52
N SER A 97 10.45 9.47 3.43
CA SER A 97 9.94 8.11 3.51
C SER A 97 10.97 7.05 3.19
N SER A 98 12.25 7.42 3.08
CA SER A 98 13.29 6.50 2.60
C SER A 98 13.49 5.27 3.48
N ALA A 99 13.12 5.33 4.74
CA ALA A 99 13.28 4.19 5.66
C ALA A 99 12.08 3.23 5.63
N PHE A 100 11.10 3.50 4.78
CA PHE A 100 9.86 2.71 4.74
C PHE A 100 9.72 1.96 3.43
N ARG A 101 8.80 1.00 3.41
CA ARG A 101 8.56 0.19 2.22
C ARG A 101 7.64 0.93 1.27
N VAL A 102 8.18 1.89 0.56
CA VAL A 102 7.45 2.68 -0.42
C VAL A 102 7.91 2.24 -1.80
N MET A 103 6.98 1.69 -2.58
CA MET A 103 7.29 1.10 -3.87
C MET A 103 7.31 2.11 -5.00
N GLY A 104 6.66 3.25 -4.83
CA GLY A 104 6.65 4.25 -5.90
C GLY A 104 6.03 5.55 -5.46
N PHE A 105 6.22 6.56 -6.30
CA PHE A 105 5.72 7.90 -6.06
C PHE A 105 5.05 8.34 -7.35
N LEU A 106 3.73 8.35 -7.37
CA LEU A 106 2.95 8.69 -8.55
C LEU A 106 2.35 10.08 -8.42
N ASN A 107 2.25 10.77 -9.53
CA ASN A 107 1.72 12.12 -9.56
C ASN A 107 0.24 12.09 -9.94
N LYS A 108 -0.60 12.76 -9.17
CA LYS A 108 -2.05 12.74 -9.39
C LYS A 108 -2.45 13.29 -10.77
N GLN A 109 -1.65 14.16 -11.34
CA GLN A 109 -1.98 14.72 -12.63
C GLN A 109 -1.35 13.95 -13.78
N HIS A 110 -0.06 13.63 -13.66
CA HIS A 110 0.68 13.00 -14.75
C HIS A 110 0.42 11.50 -14.87
N ASP A 111 0.20 10.84 -13.74
CA ASP A 111 0.10 9.37 -13.73
C ASP A 111 -1.31 8.85 -13.69
N ARG A 112 -2.31 9.72 -13.73
CA ARG A 112 -3.69 9.30 -13.55
C ARG A 112 -4.15 8.30 -14.60
N PHE A 113 -3.83 8.55 -15.86
CA PHE A 113 -4.33 7.68 -16.92
C PHE A 113 -3.64 6.33 -16.98
N THR A 114 -2.42 6.24 -16.45
CA THR A 114 -1.69 4.98 -16.44
C THR A 114 -1.69 4.33 -15.07
N LEU A 115 -2.48 4.86 -14.15
CA LEU A 115 -2.49 4.40 -12.76
C LEU A 115 -2.71 2.89 -12.62
N PRO A 116 -3.70 2.28 -13.28
CA PRO A 116 -3.90 0.84 -13.10
C PRO A 116 -2.67 0.02 -13.49
N ALA A 117 -2.05 0.35 -14.62
CA ALA A 117 -0.89 -0.40 -15.09
C ALA A 117 0.29 -0.22 -14.15
N GLN A 118 0.50 1.01 -13.65
CA GLN A 118 1.59 1.28 -12.74
C GLN A 118 1.40 0.57 -11.40
N LEU A 119 0.17 0.52 -10.90
CA LEU A 119 -0.10 -0.18 -9.63
C LEU A 119 0.17 -1.67 -9.77
N ARG A 120 -0.21 -2.28 -10.88
CA ARG A 120 0.07 -3.69 -11.12
C ARG A 120 1.57 -3.95 -11.18
N GLU A 121 2.31 -3.08 -11.85
CA GLU A 121 3.74 -3.22 -11.97
C GLU A 121 4.43 -3.08 -10.61
N LEU A 122 4.02 -2.09 -9.83
CA LEU A 122 4.61 -1.87 -8.51
C LEU A 122 4.27 -3.00 -7.54
N HIS A 123 3.08 -3.56 -7.65
CA HIS A 123 2.71 -4.72 -6.83
C HIS A 123 3.56 -5.93 -7.21
N GLN A 124 3.82 -6.15 -8.51
CA GLN A 124 4.66 -7.24 -8.94
C GLN A 124 6.08 -7.10 -8.38
N LYS A 125 6.61 -5.87 -8.37
CA LYS A 125 7.93 -5.63 -7.80
C LYS A 125 7.94 -5.92 -6.30
N ALA A 126 6.92 -5.53 -5.60
CA ALA A 126 6.83 -5.79 -4.16
C ALA A 126 6.78 -7.29 -3.88
N THR A 127 6.02 -8.03 -4.68
CA THR A 127 5.91 -9.46 -4.53
C THR A 127 7.22 -10.16 -4.83
N ALA A 128 7.94 -9.70 -5.85
CA ALA A 128 9.23 -10.25 -6.20
C ALA A 128 10.26 -10.05 -5.09
N LEU A 129 10.24 -8.87 -4.45
CA LEU A 129 11.14 -8.61 -3.34
C LEU A 129 10.83 -9.51 -2.15
N ASP A 130 9.56 -9.74 -1.88
CA ASP A 130 9.16 -10.64 -0.80
C ASP A 130 9.62 -12.07 -1.11
N GLY A 131 9.47 -12.48 -2.35
CA GLY A 131 9.90 -13.80 -2.76
C GLY A 131 11.40 -14.00 -2.64
N ASP A 132 12.17 -12.96 -2.93
CA ASP A 132 13.61 -13.03 -2.83
C ASP A 132 14.06 -13.11 -1.38
N VAL A 133 13.33 -12.52 -0.48
CA VAL A 133 13.73 -12.49 0.91
C VAL A 133 13.21 -13.70 1.68
N ALA A 134 12.01 -14.12 1.40
CA ALA A 134 11.34 -15.11 2.20
C ALA A 134 12.08 -16.43 2.38
N PRO A 135 12.65 -17.04 1.37
CA PRO A 135 13.26 -18.33 1.56
C PRO A 135 14.39 -18.34 2.56
N ALA A 136 15.05 -17.27 2.69
CA ALA A 136 16.17 -17.23 3.58
C ALA A 136 15.71 -17.17 5.02
N ASN A 137 14.57 -16.74 5.20
CA ASN A 137 14.14 -16.58 6.52
C ASN A 137 13.09 -17.40 6.94
N LEU A 138 12.68 -18.02 6.56
CA LEU A 138 11.46 -18.47 6.90
C LEU A 138 11.17 -18.93 8.01
N SER A 139 11.72 -18.51 7.96
CA SER A 139 11.27 -18.42 8.80
C SER A 139 10.97 -18.10 9.49
N LEU A 140 11.33 -18.25 9.37
CA LEU A 140 10.82 -17.66 10.19
C LEU A 140 10.21 -17.38 10.71
N SER A 141 10.48 -17.73 10.69
CA SER A 141 9.63 -17.31 11.37
C SER A 141 9.13 -17.19 11.75
N PRO A 142 9.47 -17.63 11.78
CA PRO A 142 8.69 -17.44 12.35
C PRO A 142 8.38 -17.34 12.76
N PRO A 143 8.92 -17.73 12.74
CA PRO A 143 8.26 -17.46 13.28
C PRO A 143 7.86 -17.33 13.53
N ASN A 144 8.56 -18.05 13.43
CA ASN A 144 7.83 -17.73 13.85
C ASN A 144 7.43 -17.50 14.11
N SER A 145 8.14 -17.98 13.92
CA SER A 145 7.47 -17.58 14.30
C SER A 145 7.09 -17.48 14.61
N LEU A 146 7.85 -18.06 14.61
CA LEU A 146 7.21 -17.82 15.10
C LEU A 146 6.93 -17.62 15.51
N GLY A 147 7.80 -18.15 15.37
CA GLY A 147 7.28 -17.85 15.94
C GLY A 147 7.13 -17.74 16.40
N ALA A 148 7.71 -18.17 16.31
CA ALA A 148 7.34 -18.00 16.84
C ALA A 148 7.24 -17.97 17.14
N PRO A 149 7.65 -18.05 17.15
CA PRO A 149 7.27 -17.86 17.43
C PRO A 149 7.20 -17.74 17.59
N ARG A 150 7.94 -18.21 17.71
CA ARG A 150 7.58 -17.97 17.93
C ARG A 150 7.24 -17.73 18.45
N ALA A 151 7.99 -18.20 18.28
CA ALA A 151 7.55 -17.95 18.74
C ALA A 151 7.34 -17.83 19.21
N ALA A 152 7.87 -18.23 19.19
CA ALA A 152 7.42 -17.89 19.52
C ALA A 152 7.23 -17.68 19.73
N SER A 153 7.73 -18.27 19.76
CA SER A 153 7.16 -17.91 19.83
C SER A 153 6.81 -17.58 19.88
#